data_b4053752495f1d6f7b90a516dae9fed1
#
_entry.id   b4053752495f1d6f7b90a516dae9fed1
#
_cell.length_a   1.000
_cell.length_b   1.000
_cell.length_c   1.000
_cell.angle_alpha   90.00
_cell.angle_beta   90.00
_cell.angle_gamma   90.00
#
_symmetry.space_group_name_H-M   'P 1'
#
loop_
_entity.id
_entity.type
_entity.pdbx_description
1 polymer ?
#
loop_
_entity_poly.entity_id
_entity_poly.type
_entity_poly.pdbx_seq_one_letter_code
_entity_poly.pdbx_strand_id
1 'polypeptide(L)'
;GSVPKNFFPAVEKGLREACAHGPLAGYPVVNLKAVLYDGSYHPVDSSEMAFKTAASLAYKAGLPQASPIILEPIGSLKVQVPDDTTGDMMGELNKRRGRVLGMNSIGDNMTEIEAEAPMSEMQDFATLVRQMTQGSGNFTLAFLRYDPLPSTLEAAVIAGSKQLAGEIQ
;
A
#
# COMPACT_ATOMS: atom_id res chain seq x y z
N GLY A 1 26.27 -14.06 -21.93
CA GLY A 1 26.14 -13.54 -23.27
C GLY A 1 24.99 -14.07 -24.12
N SER A 2 24.03 -14.83 -23.58
CA SER A 2 22.93 -15.42 -24.36
C SER A 2 21.93 -14.35 -24.88
N VAL A 3 21.81 -13.23 -24.19
CA VAL A 3 20.97 -12.11 -24.61
C VAL A 3 21.86 -10.94 -25.07
N PRO A 4 21.70 -10.45 -26.32
CA PRO A 4 22.42 -9.27 -26.78
C PRO A 4 22.10 -8.03 -25.93
N LYS A 5 23.11 -7.22 -25.65
CA LYS A 5 23.00 -6.06 -24.76
C LYS A 5 22.00 -5.00 -25.24
N ASN A 6 21.80 -4.89 -26.53
CA ASN A 6 20.85 -3.95 -27.12
C ASN A 6 19.38 -4.27 -26.76
N PHE A 7 19.07 -5.47 -26.29
CA PHE A 7 17.73 -5.87 -25.83
C PHE A 7 17.53 -5.71 -24.29
N PHE A 8 18.56 -5.38 -23.54
CA PHE A 8 18.41 -5.15 -22.09
C PHE A 8 17.40 -4.06 -21.75
N PRO A 9 17.33 -2.92 -22.46
CA PRO A 9 16.30 -1.92 -22.23
C PRO A 9 14.87 -2.44 -22.45
N ALA A 10 14.68 -3.33 -23.44
CA ALA A 10 13.38 -3.95 -23.71
C ALA A 10 12.92 -4.86 -22.57
N VAL A 11 13.83 -5.65 -22.02
CA VAL A 11 13.59 -6.49 -20.84
C VAL A 11 13.22 -5.64 -19.64
N GLU A 12 14.00 -4.60 -19.36
CA GLU A 12 13.73 -3.67 -18.26
C GLU A 12 12.36 -3.00 -18.40
N LYS A 13 12.03 -2.50 -19.58
CA LYS A 13 10.74 -1.87 -19.86
C LYS A 13 9.59 -2.85 -19.65
N GLY A 14 9.71 -4.10 -20.13
CA GLY A 14 8.72 -5.14 -19.93
C GLY A 14 8.48 -5.47 -18.46
N LEU A 15 9.53 -5.54 -17.65
CA LEU A 15 9.43 -5.74 -16.20
C LEU A 15 8.78 -4.55 -15.49
N ARG A 16 9.18 -3.31 -15.82
CA ARG A 16 8.60 -2.10 -15.23
C ARG A 16 7.11 -1.98 -15.51
N GLU A 17 6.68 -2.24 -16.74
CA GLU A 17 5.26 -2.24 -17.11
C GLU A 17 4.50 -3.37 -16.39
N ALA A 18 5.08 -4.55 -16.27
CA ALA A 18 4.47 -5.67 -15.54
C ALA A 18 4.31 -5.38 -14.04
N CYS A 19 5.25 -4.66 -13.43
CA CYS A 19 5.17 -4.27 -12.01
C CYS A 19 4.01 -3.33 -11.68
N ALA A 20 3.34 -2.74 -12.66
CA ALA A 20 2.14 -1.94 -12.43
C ALA A 20 0.96 -2.79 -11.89
N HIS A 21 1.00 -4.10 -12.10
CA HIS A 21 -0.04 -5.05 -11.71
C HIS A 21 0.54 -6.22 -10.93
N GLY A 22 0.31 -6.22 -9.62
CA GLY A 22 0.73 -7.31 -8.73
C GLY A 22 -0.17 -8.54 -8.81
N PRO A 23 0.31 -9.71 -8.37
CA PRO A 23 -0.40 -10.99 -8.53
C PRO A 23 -1.53 -11.19 -7.53
N LEU A 24 -1.51 -10.51 -6.37
CA LEU A 24 -2.48 -10.72 -5.29
C LEU A 24 -3.77 -9.91 -5.49
N ALA A 25 -3.64 -8.60 -5.57
CA ALA A 25 -4.77 -7.66 -5.64
C ALA A 25 -4.68 -6.65 -6.79
N GLY A 26 -3.72 -6.82 -7.70
CA GLY A 26 -3.50 -5.92 -8.83
C GLY A 26 -2.81 -4.60 -8.47
N TYR A 27 -2.41 -4.38 -7.24
CA TYR A 27 -1.66 -3.20 -6.83
C TYR A 27 -0.24 -3.20 -7.42
N PRO A 28 0.38 -2.02 -7.63
CA PRO A 28 1.76 -1.94 -8.09
C PRO A 28 2.71 -2.68 -7.17
N VAL A 29 3.69 -3.36 -7.75
CA VAL A 29 4.74 -4.08 -7.01
C VAL A 29 5.90 -3.14 -6.74
N VAL A 30 6.36 -3.13 -5.49
CA VAL A 30 7.52 -2.36 -5.02
C VAL A 30 8.52 -3.30 -4.35
N ASN A 31 9.74 -2.81 -4.12
CA ASN A 31 10.79 -3.56 -3.43
C ASN A 31 11.16 -4.89 -4.14
N LEU A 32 11.04 -4.92 -5.46
CA LEU A 32 11.43 -6.05 -6.30
C LEU A 32 12.83 -5.80 -6.88
N LYS A 33 13.71 -6.78 -6.76
CA LYS A 33 14.96 -6.86 -7.50
C LYS A 33 14.82 -7.93 -8.58
N ALA A 34 14.87 -7.54 -9.83
CA ALA A 34 14.92 -8.46 -10.96
C ALA A 34 16.35 -8.54 -11.51
N VAL A 35 16.82 -9.75 -11.81
CA VAL A 35 18.13 -9.99 -12.39
C VAL A 35 17.93 -10.76 -13.69
N LEU A 36 18.37 -10.19 -14.80
CA LEU A 36 18.44 -10.90 -16.07
C LEU A 36 19.62 -11.88 -16.01
N TYR A 37 19.31 -13.14 -15.76
CA TYR A 37 20.30 -14.19 -15.57
C TYR A 37 20.66 -14.90 -16.88
N ASP A 38 19.64 -15.23 -17.66
CA ASP A 38 19.80 -15.96 -18.93
C ASP A 38 18.62 -15.68 -19.87
N GLY A 39 18.76 -16.13 -21.11
CA GLY A 39 17.74 -16.04 -22.15
C GLY A 39 18.23 -16.67 -23.44
N SER A 40 17.42 -16.66 -24.46
CA SER A 40 17.78 -17.11 -25.81
C SER A 40 17.54 -16.01 -26.84
N TYR A 41 18.32 -16.06 -27.90
CA TYR A 41 18.27 -15.12 -29.02
C TYR A 41 18.24 -15.89 -30.34
N HIS A 42 17.28 -15.50 -31.20
CA HIS A 42 17.15 -16.02 -32.55
C HIS A 42 17.07 -14.86 -33.53
N PRO A 43 17.97 -14.78 -34.55
CA PRO A 43 18.04 -13.61 -35.43
C PRO A 43 16.75 -13.26 -36.16
N VAL A 44 15.88 -14.26 -36.41
CA VAL A 44 14.63 -14.07 -37.14
C VAL A 44 13.45 -13.73 -36.22
N ASP A 45 13.39 -14.33 -35.03
CA ASP A 45 12.22 -14.27 -34.13
C ASP A 45 12.42 -13.31 -32.96
N SER A 46 13.66 -12.81 -32.75
CA SER A 46 13.96 -11.90 -31.67
C SER A 46 13.76 -10.45 -32.09
N SER A 47 12.99 -9.72 -31.26
CA SER A 47 12.71 -8.31 -31.43
C SER A 47 12.61 -7.63 -30.07
N GLU A 48 12.59 -6.32 -30.05
CA GLU A 48 12.35 -5.56 -28.81
C GLU A 48 11.02 -5.97 -28.15
N MET A 49 9.96 -6.09 -28.95
CA MET A 49 8.64 -6.53 -28.49
C MET A 49 8.67 -7.96 -27.93
N ALA A 50 9.38 -8.87 -28.57
CA ALA A 50 9.52 -10.26 -28.12
C ALA A 50 10.20 -10.34 -26.75
N PHE A 51 11.28 -9.60 -26.52
CA PHE A 51 11.97 -9.54 -25.24
C PHE A 51 11.12 -8.87 -24.16
N LYS A 52 10.38 -7.83 -24.49
CA LYS A 52 9.43 -7.17 -23.59
C LYS A 52 8.32 -8.15 -23.16
N THR A 53 7.75 -8.89 -24.08
CA THR A 53 6.73 -9.92 -23.80
C THR A 53 7.29 -11.08 -22.97
N ALA A 54 8.49 -11.56 -23.31
CA ALA A 54 9.17 -12.61 -22.55
C ALA A 54 9.43 -12.18 -21.11
N ALA A 55 9.87 -10.95 -20.88
CA ALA A 55 10.07 -10.39 -19.54
C ALA A 55 8.76 -10.32 -18.74
N SER A 56 7.65 -9.91 -19.37
CA SER A 56 6.32 -9.91 -18.76
C SER A 56 5.85 -11.31 -18.37
N LEU A 57 6.06 -12.30 -19.22
CA LEU A 57 5.73 -13.70 -18.94
C LEU A 57 6.57 -14.27 -17.81
N ALA A 58 7.88 -13.99 -17.79
CA ALA A 58 8.78 -14.40 -16.72
C ALA A 58 8.36 -13.78 -15.37
N TYR A 59 7.99 -12.51 -15.35
CA TYR A 59 7.44 -11.83 -14.19
C TYR A 59 6.18 -12.53 -13.66
N LYS A 60 5.21 -12.78 -14.53
CA LYS A 60 3.95 -13.44 -14.15
C LYS A 60 4.15 -14.84 -13.59
N ALA A 61 5.12 -15.59 -14.10
CA ALA A 61 5.45 -16.93 -13.63
C ALA A 61 6.26 -16.92 -12.33
N GLY A 62 7.19 -15.97 -12.19
CA GLY A 62 8.16 -15.94 -11.08
C GLY A 62 7.66 -15.23 -9.84
N LEU A 63 6.89 -14.16 -9.99
CA LEU A 63 6.49 -13.31 -8.86
C LEU A 63 5.67 -14.06 -7.80
N PRO A 64 4.70 -14.93 -8.13
CA PRO A 64 3.99 -15.72 -7.12
C PRO A 64 4.91 -16.60 -6.26
N GLN A 65 6.05 -17.04 -6.82
CA GLN A 65 7.05 -17.85 -6.10
C GLN A 65 7.97 -17.02 -5.19
N ALA A 66 7.96 -15.70 -5.34
CA ALA A 66 8.75 -14.78 -4.53
C ALA A 66 8.07 -14.39 -3.19
N SER A 67 6.98 -15.06 -2.82
CA SER A 67 6.21 -14.79 -1.60
C SER A 67 5.77 -13.32 -1.49
N PRO A 68 4.99 -12.81 -2.46
CA PRO A 68 4.51 -11.44 -2.42
C PRO A 68 3.56 -11.25 -1.24
N ILE A 69 3.58 -10.05 -0.66
CA ILE A 69 2.67 -9.61 0.40
C ILE A 69 1.98 -8.31 -0.01
N ILE A 70 0.85 -8.02 0.61
CA ILE A 70 0.18 -6.73 0.45
C ILE A 70 0.74 -5.76 1.49
N LEU A 71 1.04 -4.54 1.06
CA LEU A 71 1.40 -3.43 1.93
C LEU A 71 0.20 -2.50 2.09
N GLU A 72 0.05 -1.92 3.26
CA GLU A 72 -0.93 -0.89 3.55
C GLU A 72 -0.27 0.42 3.95
N PRO A 73 -0.82 1.58 3.54
CA PRO A 73 -0.29 2.87 3.96
C PRO A 73 -0.65 3.14 5.41
N ILE A 74 0.35 3.53 6.19
CA ILE A 74 0.22 3.99 7.57
C ILE A 74 0.33 5.50 7.59
N GLY A 75 -0.61 6.14 8.27
CA GLY A 75 -0.63 7.58 8.50
C GLY A 75 -0.12 7.95 9.88
N SER A 76 0.57 9.07 9.96
CA SER A 76 0.86 9.78 11.19
C SER A 76 -0.31 10.69 11.53
N LEU A 77 -0.92 10.48 12.68
CA LEU A 77 -2.10 11.17 13.16
C LEU A 77 -1.78 12.01 14.37
N LYS A 78 -2.22 13.25 14.36
CA LYS A 78 -2.34 14.10 15.54
C LYS A 78 -3.78 14.53 15.67
N VAL A 79 -4.41 14.19 16.77
CA VAL A 79 -5.79 14.58 17.04
C VAL A 79 -5.87 15.37 18.34
N GLN A 80 -6.53 16.52 18.27
CA GLN A 80 -6.74 17.41 19.40
C GLN A 80 -8.19 17.30 19.84
N VAL A 81 -8.41 16.93 21.08
CA VAL A 81 -9.74 16.70 21.66
C VAL A 81 -9.83 17.29 23.07
N PRO A 82 -11.04 17.63 23.55
CA PRO A 82 -11.25 17.96 24.94
C PRO A 82 -10.73 16.85 25.88
N ASP A 83 -10.21 17.23 27.05
CA ASP A 83 -9.62 16.31 28.00
C ASP A 83 -10.61 15.18 28.41
N ASP A 84 -11.88 15.49 28.55
CA ASP A 84 -12.93 14.54 28.89
C ASP A 84 -13.26 13.53 27.77
N THR A 85 -12.90 13.84 26.53
CA THR A 85 -13.13 13.00 25.34
C THR A 85 -11.91 12.10 25.02
N THR A 86 -10.78 12.32 25.68
CA THR A 86 -9.52 11.63 25.37
C THR A 86 -9.63 10.11 25.46
N GLY A 87 -10.29 9.59 26.51
CA GLY A 87 -10.48 8.14 26.69
C GLY A 87 -11.29 7.49 25.57
N ASP A 88 -12.37 8.13 25.16
CA ASP A 88 -13.23 7.66 24.09
C ASP A 88 -12.50 7.70 22.73
N MET A 89 -11.73 8.75 22.48
CA MET A 89 -10.90 8.85 21.27
C MET A 89 -9.84 7.75 21.20
N MET A 90 -9.19 7.44 22.32
CA MET A 90 -8.26 6.31 22.38
C MET A 90 -8.93 4.98 22.08
N GLY A 91 -10.15 4.77 22.58
CA GLY A 91 -10.97 3.60 22.29
C GLY A 91 -11.26 3.48 20.78
N GLU A 92 -11.62 4.59 20.15
CA GLU A 92 -11.87 4.62 18.71
C GLU A 92 -10.61 4.37 17.87
N LEU A 93 -9.47 4.93 18.25
CA LEU A 93 -8.21 4.66 17.58
C LEU A 93 -7.82 3.17 17.67
N ASN A 94 -8.02 2.55 18.83
CA ASN A 94 -7.78 1.11 19.00
C ASN A 94 -8.67 0.25 18.10
N LYS A 95 -9.96 0.58 17.96
CA LYS A 95 -10.87 -0.12 17.04
C LYS A 95 -10.41 -0.01 15.58
N ARG A 96 -9.74 1.08 15.22
CA ARG A 96 -9.21 1.36 13.89
C ARG A 96 -7.77 0.86 13.69
N ARG A 97 -7.31 -0.05 14.52
CA ARG A 97 -5.94 -0.57 14.51
C ARG A 97 -4.88 0.52 14.69
N GLY A 98 -5.26 1.63 15.31
CA GLY A 98 -4.35 2.72 15.63
C GLY A 98 -3.44 2.38 16.80
N ARG A 99 -2.22 2.87 16.74
CA ARG A 99 -1.23 2.77 17.83
C ARG A 99 -0.97 4.15 18.40
N VAL A 100 -1.42 4.40 19.62
CA VAL A 100 -1.14 5.65 20.33
C VAL A 100 0.33 5.70 20.74
N LEU A 101 1.01 6.77 20.36
CA LEU A 101 2.43 7.00 20.67
C LEU A 101 2.62 7.89 21.88
N GLY A 102 1.72 8.83 22.10
CA GLY A 102 1.80 9.77 23.20
C GLY A 102 0.58 10.67 23.30
N MET A 103 0.49 11.36 24.40
CA MET A 103 -0.53 12.35 24.70
C MET A 103 0.09 13.54 25.40
N ASN A 104 -0.25 14.74 24.96
CA ASN A 104 0.27 15.97 25.52
C ASN A 104 -0.88 16.96 25.78
N SER A 105 -0.95 17.53 26.96
CA SER A 105 -1.85 18.66 27.21
C SER A 105 -1.36 19.89 26.43
N ILE A 106 -2.26 20.51 25.70
CA ILE A 106 -1.96 21.69 24.89
C ILE A 106 -2.60 22.97 25.44
N GLY A 107 -3.12 22.92 26.67
CA GLY A 107 -3.82 24.03 27.32
C GLY A 107 -5.32 24.04 26.98
N ASP A 108 -6.06 24.96 27.56
CA ASP A 108 -7.49 25.18 27.31
C ASP A 108 -8.38 23.94 27.48
N ASN A 109 -8.01 23.04 28.40
CA ASN A 109 -8.65 21.73 28.61
C ASN A 109 -8.65 20.86 27.34
N MET A 110 -7.60 20.94 26.56
CA MET A 110 -7.40 20.16 25.35
C MET A 110 -6.18 19.27 25.43
N THR A 111 -6.30 18.07 24.92
CA THR A 111 -5.20 17.09 24.78
C THR A 111 -4.94 16.79 23.32
N GLU A 112 -3.67 16.78 22.92
CA GLU A 112 -3.22 16.25 21.64
C GLU A 112 -2.79 14.80 21.81
N ILE A 113 -3.38 13.91 21.01
CA ILE A 113 -3.02 12.50 20.92
C ILE A 113 -2.22 12.29 19.64
N GLU A 114 -1.02 11.76 19.78
CA GLU A 114 -0.19 11.33 18.65
C GLU A 114 -0.35 9.82 18.45
N ALA A 115 -0.63 9.41 17.22
CA ALA A 115 -0.85 8.01 16.89
C ALA A 115 -0.40 7.68 15.46
N GLU A 116 -0.23 6.41 15.19
CA GLU A 116 -0.11 5.85 13.85
C GLU A 116 -1.32 4.97 13.57
N ALA A 117 -1.91 5.11 12.40
CA ALA A 117 -3.06 4.30 12.01
C ALA A 117 -3.05 3.97 10.51
N PRO A 118 -3.58 2.79 10.12
CA PRO A 118 -3.79 2.48 8.72
C PRO A 118 -4.72 3.50 8.08
N MET A 119 -4.30 4.08 6.95
CA MET A 119 -5.09 5.13 6.30
C MET A 119 -6.44 4.62 5.79
N SER A 120 -6.55 3.33 5.48
CA SER A 120 -7.81 2.69 5.09
C SER A 120 -8.90 2.74 6.18
N GLU A 121 -8.50 2.80 7.46
CA GLU A 121 -9.40 2.86 8.61
C GLU A 121 -9.84 4.30 8.96
N MET A 122 -9.33 5.30 8.23
CA MET A 122 -9.48 6.71 8.57
C MET A 122 -10.46 7.47 7.67
N GLN A 123 -11.19 6.79 6.79
CA GLN A 123 -12.05 7.43 5.78
C GLN A 123 -13.16 8.32 6.37
N ASP A 124 -13.76 7.91 7.49
CA ASP A 124 -14.83 8.62 8.18
C ASP A 124 -14.36 9.37 9.44
N PHE A 125 -13.04 9.42 9.67
CA PHE A 125 -12.47 9.94 10.92
C PHE A 125 -12.79 11.42 11.16
N ALA A 126 -12.87 12.22 10.11
CA ALA A 126 -13.28 13.63 10.22
C ALA A 126 -14.68 13.79 10.81
N THR A 127 -15.61 12.96 10.38
CA THR A 127 -16.98 12.95 10.90
C THR A 127 -17.00 12.49 12.34
N LEU A 128 -16.26 11.45 12.66
CA LEU A 128 -16.13 10.92 14.02
C LEU A 128 -15.61 11.98 15.00
N VAL A 129 -14.48 12.62 14.67
CA VAL A 129 -13.88 13.67 15.53
C VAL A 129 -14.89 14.79 15.78
N ARG A 130 -15.58 15.23 14.73
CA ARG A 130 -16.57 16.30 14.84
C ARG A 130 -17.74 15.91 15.73
N GLN A 131 -18.24 14.69 15.63
CA GLN A 131 -19.33 14.18 16.45
C GLN A 131 -18.94 14.01 17.92
N MET A 132 -17.78 13.38 18.17
CA MET A 132 -17.31 13.10 19.53
C MET A 132 -16.98 14.36 20.32
N THR A 133 -16.49 15.39 19.65
CA THR A 133 -16.03 16.63 20.27
C THR A 133 -17.01 17.78 20.13
N GLN A 134 -18.22 17.53 19.59
CA GLN A 134 -19.21 18.58 19.30
C GLN A 134 -18.63 19.74 18.45
N GLY A 135 -17.68 19.40 17.58
CA GLY A 135 -17.04 20.34 16.67
C GLY A 135 -15.81 21.08 17.22
N SER A 136 -15.43 20.87 18.48
CA SER A 136 -14.25 21.52 19.08
C SER A 136 -12.92 20.82 18.76
N GLY A 137 -12.96 19.54 18.35
CA GLY A 137 -11.77 18.77 18.01
C GLY A 137 -11.25 19.05 16.61
N ASN A 138 -9.97 18.77 16.44
CA ASN A 138 -9.28 18.89 15.16
C ASN A 138 -8.27 17.74 15.00
N PHE A 139 -7.88 17.43 13.76
CA PHE A 139 -6.83 16.44 13.51
C PHE A 139 -6.05 16.75 12.24
N THR A 140 -4.85 16.20 12.18
CA THR A 140 -4.02 16.13 10.99
C THR A 140 -3.63 14.70 10.74
N LEU A 141 -3.67 14.27 9.48
CA LEU A 141 -3.27 12.95 9.04
C LEU A 141 -2.33 13.10 7.85
N ALA A 142 -1.13 12.52 7.94
CA ALA A 142 -0.14 12.53 6.88
C ALA A 142 0.37 11.12 6.61
N PHE A 143 0.65 10.80 5.35
CA PHE A 143 1.29 9.54 5.00
C PHE A 143 2.66 9.42 5.69
N LEU A 144 2.93 8.28 6.29
CA LEU A 144 4.18 8.00 6.99
C LEU A 144 5.02 6.95 6.27
N ARG A 145 4.47 5.75 6.07
CA ARG A 145 5.15 4.60 5.45
C ARG A 145 4.15 3.54 5.00
N TYR A 146 4.65 2.54 4.30
CA TYR A 146 3.93 1.29 4.05
C TYR A 146 4.37 0.21 5.03
N ASP A 147 3.43 -0.51 5.62
CA ASP A 147 3.66 -1.68 6.45
C ASP A 147 2.94 -2.91 5.87
N PRO A 148 3.42 -4.14 6.17
CA PRO A 148 2.70 -5.34 5.80
C PRO A 148 1.26 -5.34 6.31
N LEU A 149 0.31 -5.63 5.41
CA LEU A 149 -1.09 -5.84 5.79
C LEU A 149 -1.18 -7.11 6.67
N PRO A 150 -1.93 -7.09 7.79
CA PRO A 150 -2.18 -8.31 8.55
C PRO A 150 -2.78 -9.41 7.68
N SER A 151 -2.26 -10.64 7.79
CA SER A 151 -2.70 -11.78 6.97
C SER A 151 -4.19 -12.09 7.10
N THR A 152 -4.79 -11.77 8.24
CA THR A 152 -6.23 -11.91 8.50
C THR A 152 -7.11 -11.00 7.63
N LEU A 153 -6.56 -9.89 7.14
CA LEU A 153 -7.25 -8.92 6.29
C LEU A 153 -6.95 -9.10 4.80
N GLU A 154 -5.94 -9.88 4.46
CA GLU A 154 -5.46 -10.04 3.08
C GLU A 154 -6.55 -10.59 2.16
N ALA A 155 -7.27 -11.63 2.60
CA ALA A 155 -8.34 -12.24 1.82
C ALA A 155 -9.47 -11.25 1.48
N ALA A 156 -9.84 -10.39 2.43
CA ALA A 156 -10.88 -9.36 2.23
C ALA A 156 -10.43 -8.29 1.24
N VAL A 157 -9.16 -7.87 1.31
CA VAL A 157 -8.60 -6.88 0.37
C VAL A 157 -8.52 -7.44 -1.04
N ILE A 158 -8.09 -8.70 -1.21
CA ILE A 158 -8.04 -9.38 -2.51
C ILE A 158 -9.45 -9.52 -3.10
N ALA A 159 -10.44 -9.91 -2.29
CA ALA A 159 -11.81 -10.04 -2.73
C ALA A 159 -12.40 -8.68 -3.18
N GLY A 160 -12.16 -7.62 -2.41
CA GLY A 160 -12.60 -6.26 -2.73
C GLY A 160 -11.98 -5.74 -4.03
N SER A 161 -10.71 -5.99 -4.26
CA SER A 161 -10.03 -5.58 -5.51
C SER A 161 -10.59 -6.26 -6.76
N LYS A 162 -10.99 -7.54 -6.64
CA LYS A 162 -11.62 -8.29 -7.74
C LYS A 162 -13.02 -7.78 -8.07
N GLN A 163 -13.80 -7.37 -7.07
CA GLN A 163 -15.11 -6.75 -7.30
C GLN A 163 -14.97 -5.43 -8.05
N LEU A 164 -14.07 -4.54 -7.63
CA LEU A 164 -13.81 -3.28 -8.33
C LEU A 164 -13.34 -3.48 -9.76
N ALA A 165 -12.51 -4.49 -10.02
CA ALA A 165 -12.07 -4.82 -11.37
C ALA A 165 -13.20 -5.39 -12.25
N GLY A 166 -14.17 -6.08 -11.67
CA GLY A 166 -15.36 -6.60 -12.37
C GLY A 166 -16.42 -5.54 -12.70
N GLU A 167 -16.48 -4.46 -11.94
CA GLU A 167 -17.40 -3.33 -12.16
C GLU A 167 -16.94 -2.36 -13.26
N ILE A 168 -15.66 -2.46 -13.69
CA ILE A 168 -15.05 -1.60 -14.73
C ILE A 168 -15.13 -2.25 -16.12
N GLN A 169 -15.62 -3.48 -16.25
CA GLN A 169 -15.86 -4.17 -17.51
C GLN A 169 -17.33 -4.03 -17.93
#